data_fa23ae9ac4fea7d4d888ae56d1be2832
#
_entry.id   fa23ae9ac4fea7d4d888ae56d1be2832
#
_cell.length_a   1.000
_cell.length_b   1.000
_cell.length_c   1.000
_cell.angle_alpha   90.00
_cell.angle_beta   90.00
_cell.angle_gamma   90.00
#
_symmetry.space_group_name_H-M   'P 1'
#
loop_
_entity.id
_entity.type
_entity.pdbx_description
1 polymer ?
#
loop_
_entity_poly.entity_id
_entity_poly.type
_entity_poly.pdbx_seq_one_letter_code
_entity_poly.pdbx_strand_id
1 'polypeptide(L)'
;MKPLLLPVLLLFTGLTEAATAVTPLPPPQSPVGPISVLTSHVLDGLGGESRNLTLVVRNGHIESISPTGTEKLSGAVIDLRGYTVLPGFIDTHVHLDSHWDAQGRIATETESVADGATGIANAAWASLMGGFTTVQSVGDPTERPLRDAIRDRGFPGPRVLTSLAWIEGDPATSDDALRAMVQQRKAEGADLVKIFASSSQRVGATPTLTEHQLKVLCDEAKAVGLRSMVHAYRSQVAAAARACCRQIEHATYASAQDVHVAVEAGAYLSPQVGLVVQNYIANQERYIGVGNYTPQGMQTMLQDLHFDVEVCQMMMAEPKAKIVFSTDATAGAHGRNAEEFFGRVQACGQTPLQALTSAQSLAADAIGLGDRIGRIAPGFEADLIALEGDPLQDLTAVRRVAFVMRGGTVYKWSGAQRP
;
A
#
# COMPACT_ATOMS: atom_id res chain seq x y z
N MET A 1 71.27 11.08 -8.97
CA MET A 1 70.58 11.04 -7.68
C MET A 1 69.14 10.70 -7.92
N LYS A 2 68.69 9.46 -7.63
CA LYS A 2 67.29 9.02 -7.75
C LYS A 2 66.65 9.16 -6.36
N PRO A 3 65.43 9.66 -6.23
CA PRO A 3 64.72 9.66 -4.95
C PRO A 3 64.13 8.28 -4.66
N LEU A 4 64.37 7.78 -3.44
CA LEU A 4 63.76 6.62 -2.83
C LEU A 4 62.30 6.95 -2.53
N LEU A 5 61.39 6.14 -3.07
CA LEU A 5 59.97 6.09 -2.65
C LEU A 5 59.85 5.05 -1.52
N LEU A 6 59.48 5.52 -0.32
CA LEU A 6 59.02 4.67 0.78
C LEU A 6 57.57 4.27 0.55
N PRO A 7 57.18 2.99 0.73
CA PRO A 7 55.79 2.61 0.72
C PRO A 7 55.11 2.98 2.05
N VAL A 8 54.05 3.77 1.97
CA VAL A 8 53.13 4.03 3.11
C VAL A 8 52.25 2.80 3.29
N LEU A 9 52.48 2.08 4.37
CA LEU A 9 51.66 0.95 4.79
C LEU A 9 50.37 1.50 5.47
N LEU A 10 49.25 1.52 4.77
CA LEU A 10 47.95 1.82 5.36
C LEU A 10 47.44 0.60 6.14
N LEU A 11 47.53 0.68 7.47
CA LEU A 11 46.86 -0.24 8.38
C LEU A 11 45.34 0.03 8.32
N PHE A 12 44.59 -0.83 7.64
CA PHE A 12 43.15 -0.91 7.78
C PHE A 12 42.84 -1.59 9.13
N THR A 13 42.51 -0.82 10.14
CA THR A 13 41.86 -1.35 11.34
C THR A 13 40.43 -1.65 10.96
N GLY A 14 40.12 -2.93 10.76
CA GLY A 14 38.75 -3.40 10.55
C GLY A 14 37.94 -3.12 11.80
N LEU A 15 37.05 -2.13 11.72
CA LEU A 15 35.92 -2.00 12.63
C LEU A 15 34.94 -3.13 12.28
N THR A 16 35.00 -4.20 13.06
CA THR A 16 33.88 -5.17 13.10
C THR A 16 32.69 -4.46 13.71
N GLU A 17 31.77 -3.98 12.89
CA GLU A 17 30.44 -3.63 13.37
C GLU A 17 29.84 -4.89 14.01
N ALA A 18 29.66 -4.84 15.33
CA ALA A 18 28.90 -5.83 16.04
C ALA A 18 27.48 -5.75 15.51
N ALA A 19 27.04 -6.79 14.79
CA ALA A 19 25.65 -6.94 14.39
C ALA A 19 24.82 -6.83 15.68
N THR A 20 24.08 -5.73 15.82
CA THR A 20 23.11 -5.57 16.89
C THR A 20 22.10 -6.70 16.75
N ALA A 21 22.09 -7.60 17.73
CA ALA A 21 21.14 -8.71 17.77
C ALA A 21 19.73 -8.09 17.69
N VAL A 22 19.04 -8.34 16.58
CA VAL A 22 17.64 -7.94 16.41
C VAL A 22 16.87 -8.71 17.47
N THR A 23 16.38 -8.01 18.49
CA THR A 23 15.48 -8.60 19.48
C THR A 23 14.23 -9.07 18.73
N PRO A 24 13.88 -10.37 18.78
CA PRO A 24 12.65 -10.84 18.13
C PRO A 24 11.46 -10.04 18.65
N LEU A 25 10.60 -9.60 17.74
CA LEU A 25 9.34 -8.96 18.13
C LEU A 25 8.53 -9.95 18.95
N PRO A 26 7.88 -9.50 20.05
CA PRO A 26 7.00 -10.37 20.81
C PRO A 26 5.87 -10.88 19.90
N PRO A 27 5.34 -12.08 20.15
CA PRO A 27 4.20 -12.59 19.38
C PRO A 27 3.01 -11.64 19.50
N PRO A 28 2.12 -11.60 18.47
CA PRO A 28 0.90 -10.79 18.51
C PRO A 28 0.12 -11.02 19.80
N GLN A 29 -0.28 -9.95 20.47
CA GLN A 29 -1.01 -10.01 21.73
C GLN A 29 -2.45 -9.53 21.51
N SER A 30 -3.39 -10.41 21.81
CA SER A 30 -4.82 -10.06 21.87
C SER A 30 -5.23 -10.06 23.33
N PRO A 31 -5.22 -8.90 24.01
CA PRO A 31 -5.68 -8.83 25.39
C PRO A 31 -7.11 -9.33 25.54
N VAL A 32 -7.37 -10.13 26.56
CA VAL A 32 -8.73 -10.56 26.90
C VAL A 32 -9.45 -9.40 27.57
N GLY A 33 -10.57 -8.96 26.99
CA GLY A 33 -11.36 -7.84 27.51
C GLY A 33 -11.04 -6.50 26.87
N PRO A 34 -11.47 -5.38 27.46
CA PRO A 34 -11.26 -4.05 26.92
C PRO A 34 -9.80 -3.62 27.05
N ILE A 35 -9.41 -2.69 26.16
CA ILE A 35 -8.09 -2.05 26.16
C ILE A 35 -8.31 -0.54 26.26
N SER A 36 -7.67 0.12 27.22
CA SER A 36 -7.62 1.58 27.29
C SER A 36 -6.32 2.08 26.69
N VAL A 37 -6.41 2.83 25.59
CA VAL A 37 -5.27 3.44 24.91
C VAL A 37 -5.19 4.90 25.28
N LEU A 38 -4.13 5.29 26.00
CA LEU A 38 -3.86 6.66 26.40
C LEU A 38 -3.04 7.38 25.32
N THR A 39 -3.50 8.56 24.88
CA THR A 39 -2.85 9.31 23.81
C THR A 39 -2.62 10.77 24.24
N SER A 40 -1.55 11.38 23.72
CA SER A 40 -1.33 12.83 23.83
C SER A 40 -1.65 13.58 22.55
N HIS A 41 -1.52 12.93 21.39
CA HIS A 41 -1.77 13.50 20.07
C HIS A 41 -2.44 12.45 19.16
N VAL A 42 -3.53 12.83 18.53
CA VAL A 42 -4.32 11.96 17.64
C VAL A 42 -4.64 12.70 16.35
N LEU A 43 -4.37 12.07 15.21
CA LEU A 43 -4.88 12.45 13.90
C LEU A 43 -6.00 11.47 13.53
N ASP A 44 -7.20 11.97 13.23
CA ASP A 44 -8.41 11.14 13.15
C ASP A 44 -8.59 10.38 11.82
N GLY A 45 -7.73 10.66 10.83
CA GLY A 45 -7.83 10.09 9.47
C GLY A 45 -8.72 10.89 8.51
N LEU A 46 -9.38 11.93 8.98
CA LEU A 46 -10.20 12.86 8.19
C LEU A 46 -9.57 14.26 8.05
N GLY A 47 -8.45 14.48 8.71
CA GLY A 47 -7.78 15.77 8.79
C GLY A 47 -8.00 16.50 10.09
N GLY A 48 -8.74 15.92 11.04
CA GLY A 48 -8.91 16.45 12.40
C GLY A 48 -7.73 16.07 13.30
N GLU A 49 -7.38 16.98 14.20
CA GLU A 49 -6.35 16.82 15.23
C GLU A 49 -6.98 16.95 16.61
N SER A 50 -6.60 16.07 17.52
CA SER A 50 -7.06 16.08 18.92
C SER A 50 -5.92 15.78 19.87
N ARG A 51 -6.07 16.24 21.13
CA ARG A 51 -5.06 16.08 22.18
C ARG A 51 -5.64 15.42 23.41
N ASN A 52 -4.79 14.63 24.10
CA ASN A 52 -5.08 14.04 25.40
C ASN A 52 -6.40 13.25 25.43
N LEU A 53 -6.49 12.22 24.58
CA LEU A 53 -7.64 11.33 24.51
C LEU A 53 -7.33 9.95 25.12
N THR A 54 -8.36 9.33 25.67
CA THR A 54 -8.42 7.91 26.00
C THR A 54 -9.35 7.24 25.01
N LEU A 55 -8.82 6.23 24.29
CA LEU A 55 -9.61 5.37 23.42
C LEU A 55 -9.89 4.08 24.16
N VAL A 56 -11.14 3.62 24.21
CA VAL A 56 -11.50 2.31 24.73
C VAL A 56 -11.75 1.38 23.54
N VAL A 57 -10.99 0.31 23.46
CA VAL A 57 -11.13 -0.74 22.45
C VAL A 57 -11.78 -1.96 23.07
N ARG A 58 -12.84 -2.48 22.45
CA ARG A 58 -13.52 -3.70 22.84
C ARG A 58 -13.91 -4.53 21.62
N ASN A 59 -13.66 -5.82 21.67
CA ASN A 59 -13.99 -6.75 20.58
C ASN A 59 -13.47 -6.29 19.20
N GLY A 60 -12.27 -5.71 19.19
CA GLY A 60 -11.62 -5.25 17.96
C GLY A 60 -12.10 -3.89 17.43
N HIS A 61 -13.02 -3.21 18.11
CA HIS A 61 -13.57 -1.91 17.69
C HIS A 61 -13.29 -0.82 18.74
N ILE A 62 -13.23 0.40 18.31
CA ILE A 62 -13.20 1.59 19.18
C ILE A 62 -14.61 1.75 19.76
N GLU A 63 -14.77 1.48 21.06
CA GLU A 63 -16.04 1.57 21.77
C GLU A 63 -16.37 3.04 22.14
N SER A 64 -15.38 3.76 22.67
CA SER A 64 -15.54 5.16 23.06
C SER A 64 -14.23 5.95 22.93
N ILE A 65 -14.37 7.27 22.88
CA ILE A 65 -13.28 8.24 22.86
C ILE A 65 -13.66 9.36 23.84
N SER A 66 -12.80 9.64 24.80
CA SER A 66 -13.03 10.68 25.84
C SER A 66 -11.76 11.44 26.16
N PRO A 67 -11.85 12.66 26.73
CA PRO A 67 -10.68 13.34 27.27
C PRO A 67 -10.00 12.49 28.36
N THR A 68 -8.66 12.43 28.33
CA THR A 68 -7.89 11.64 29.32
C THR A 68 -8.19 12.12 30.74
N GLY A 69 -8.46 11.14 31.63
CA GLY A 69 -8.76 11.40 33.04
C GLY A 69 -10.25 11.62 33.35
N THR A 70 -11.14 11.62 32.36
CA THR A 70 -12.60 11.72 32.57
C THR A 70 -13.27 10.37 32.77
N GLU A 71 -12.67 9.29 32.28
CA GLU A 71 -13.20 7.93 32.40
C GLU A 71 -12.29 7.05 33.25
N LYS A 72 -12.91 6.05 33.91
CA LYS A 72 -12.16 4.97 34.58
C LYS A 72 -11.54 4.06 33.52
N LEU A 73 -10.23 3.87 33.61
CA LEU A 73 -9.53 2.92 32.73
C LEU A 73 -10.09 1.50 32.89
N SER A 74 -10.26 0.79 31.79
CA SER A 74 -10.88 -0.52 31.73
C SER A 74 -9.93 -1.51 31.04
N GLY A 75 -9.69 -2.65 31.68
CA GLY A 75 -8.87 -3.72 31.14
C GLY A 75 -7.38 -3.39 31.04
N ALA A 76 -6.74 -3.90 29.99
CA ALA A 76 -5.33 -3.60 29.71
C ALA A 76 -5.13 -2.12 29.36
N VAL A 77 -4.02 -1.53 29.80
CA VAL A 77 -3.69 -0.13 29.49
C VAL A 77 -2.48 -0.08 28.58
N ILE A 78 -2.65 0.59 27.44
CA ILE A 78 -1.57 0.89 26.49
C ILE A 78 -1.32 2.40 26.55
N ASP A 79 -0.12 2.80 26.93
CA ASP A 79 0.27 4.21 27.04
C ASP A 79 1.04 4.65 25.79
N LEU A 80 0.36 5.34 24.89
CA LEU A 80 0.92 5.93 23.68
C LEU A 80 1.18 7.44 23.80
N ARG A 81 1.18 7.98 25.03
CA ARG A 81 1.54 9.38 25.26
C ARG A 81 3.01 9.60 24.87
N GLY A 82 3.27 10.68 24.14
CA GLY A 82 4.58 10.95 23.53
C GLY A 82 4.71 10.51 22.08
N TYR A 83 3.70 9.81 21.56
CA TYR A 83 3.57 9.44 20.15
C TYR A 83 2.43 10.20 19.47
N THR A 84 2.45 10.27 18.13
CA THR A 84 1.29 10.65 17.34
C THR A 84 0.54 9.38 16.93
N VAL A 85 -0.71 9.28 17.34
CA VAL A 85 -1.59 8.13 17.05
C VAL A 85 -2.47 8.46 15.84
N LEU A 86 -2.56 7.53 14.89
CA LEU A 86 -3.37 7.66 13.68
C LEU A 86 -4.06 6.33 13.36
N PRO A 87 -5.07 6.34 12.46
CA PRO A 87 -5.53 5.09 11.83
C PRO A 87 -4.37 4.39 11.12
N GLY A 88 -4.37 3.06 11.14
CA GLY A 88 -3.43 2.28 10.34
C GLY A 88 -3.46 2.69 8.87
N PHE A 89 -2.30 2.74 8.24
CA PHE A 89 -2.19 3.06 6.82
C PHE A 89 -2.80 1.96 5.96
N ILE A 90 -3.30 2.37 4.80
CA ILE A 90 -3.91 1.51 3.78
C ILE A 90 -3.15 1.73 2.48
N ASP A 91 -2.62 0.65 1.91
CA ASP A 91 -2.02 0.66 0.57
C ASP A 91 -2.98 0.00 -0.40
N THR A 92 -3.48 0.77 -1.35
CA THR A 92 -4.53 0.30 -2.27
C THR A 92 -3.99 -0.45 -3.48
N HIS A 93 -2.67 -0.59 -3.62
CA HIS A 93 -2.03 -1.33 -4.71
C HIS A 93 -0.67 -1.88 -4.30
N VAL A 94 -0.59 -3.16 -4.07
CA VAL A 94 0.64 -3.93 -3.84
C VAL A 94 0.62 -5.23 -4.65
N HIS A 95 1.77 -5.89 -4.74
CA HIS A 95 1.96 -7.21 -5.31
C HIS A 95 2.65 -8.11 -4.27
N LEU A 96 1.88 -8.72 -3.36
CA LEU A 96 2.43 -9.57 -2.30
C LEU A 96 3.13 -10.82 -2.86
N ASP A 97 2.67 -11.32 -4.02
CA ASP A 97 3.28 -12.40 -4.78
C ASP A 97 4.68 -12.07 -5.30
N SER A 98 4.97 -10.78 -5.49
CA SER A 98 6.28 -10.33 -5.97
C SER A 98 7.28 -10.22 -4.80
N HIS A 99 8.21 -11.17 -4.70
CA HIS A 99 9.24 -11.24 -3.66
C HIS A 99 10.57 -11.73 -4.24
N TRP A 100 11.63 -11.74 -3.42
CA TRP A 100 12.93 -12.27 -3.82
C TRP A 100 12.97 -13.78 -3.60
N ASP A 101 13.43 -14.52 -4.61
CA ASP A 101 13.75 -15.93 -4.51
C ASP A 101 15.01 -16.21 -3.66
N ALA A 102 15.34 -17.48 -3.49
CA ALA A 102 16.52 -17.90 -2.73
C ALA A 102 17.86 -17.39 -3.34
N GLN A 103 17.88 -17.03 -4.60
CA GLN A 103 19.02 -16.46 -5.31
C GLN A 103 19.05 -14.93 -5.25
N GLY A 104 18.07 -14.33 -4.59
CA GLY A 104 17.94 -12.89 -4.45
C GLY A 104 17.47 -12.18 -5.73
N ARG A 105 16.87 -12.88 -6.66
CA ARG A 105 16.23 -12.34 -7.87
C ARG A 105 14.71 -12.29 -7.67
N ILE A 106 13.99 -11.59 -8.54
CA ILE A 106 12.53 -11.64 -8.51
C ILE A 106 12.07 -13.08 -8.74
N ALA A 107 11.21 -13.59 -7.86
CA ALA A 107 10.65 -14.93 -7.96
C ALA A 107 9.86 -15.11 -9.25
N THR A 108 9.86 -16.34 -9.77
CA THR A 108 9.16 -16.73 -10.99
C THR A 108 8.30 -17.97 -10.73
N GLU A 109 7.48 -18.36 -11.70
CA GLU A 109 6.61 -19.55 -11.65
C GLU A 109 7.36 -20.87 -11.38
N THR A 110 8.71 -20.86 -11.45
CA THR A 110 9.53 -22.06 -11.17
C THR A 110 9.83 -22.25 -9.69
N GLU A 111 9.45 -21.29 -8.84
CA GLU A 111 9.65 -21.38 -7.40
C GLU A 111 8.77 -22.46 -6.76
N SER A 112 9.23 -23.03 -5.64
CA SER A 112 8.41 -23.98 -4.91
C SER A 112 7.20 -23.30 -4.26
N VAL A 113 6.06 -23.98 -4.14
CA VAL A 113 4.86 -23.48 -3.46
C VAL A 113 5.17 -23.05 -2.02
N ALA A 114 6.08 -23.73 -1.33
CA ALA A 114 6.45 -23.40 0.06
C ALA A 114 7.27 -22.09 0.14
N ASP A 115 8.21 -21.90 -0.78
CA ASP A 115 9.02 -20.67 -0.83
C ASP A 115 8.16 -19.49 -1.23
N GLY A 116 7.29 -19.63 -2.24
CA GLY A 116 6.33 -18.62 -2.64
C GLY A 116 5.39 -18.21 -1.49
N ALA A 117 4.81 -19.17 -0.78
CA ALA A 117 3.96 -18.89 0.38
C ALA A 117 4.72 -18.15 1.49
N THR A 118 6.01 -18.48 1.69
CA THR A 118 6.88 -17.80 2.66
C THR A 118 7.18 -16.36 2.21
N GLY A 119 7.47 -16.17 0.92
CA GLY A 119 7.70 -14.85 0.33
C GLY A 119 6.50 -13.92 0.50
N ILE A 120 5.29 -14.40 0.15
CA ILE A 120 4.02 -13.68 0.32
C ILE A 120 3.78 -13.31 1.80
N ALA A 121 3.98 -14.26 2.72
CA ALA A 121 3.80 -14.01 4.15
C ALA A 121 4.79 -12.96 4.67
N ASN A 122 6.06 -13.01 4.25
CA ASN A 122 7.07 -12.01 4.59
C ASN A 122 6.73 -10.62 4.05
N ALA A 123 6.26 -10.51 2.80
CA ALA A 123 5.84 -9.25 2.19
C ALA A 123 4.67 -8.62 2.96
N ALA A 124 3.66 -9.42 3.30
CA ALA A 124 2.51 -8.99 4.09
C ALA A 124 2.93 -8.56 5.51
N TRP A 125 3.78 -9.35 6.17
CA TRP A 125 4.29 -9.02 7.51
C TRP A 125 5.12 -7.73 7.51
N ALA A 126 6.02 -7.55 6.54
CA ALA A 126 6.83 -6.34 6.41
C ALA A 126 5.94 -5.10 6.24
N SER A 127 4.91 -5.17 5.41
CA SER A 127 3.95 -4.09 5.23
C SER A 127 3.21 -3.74 6.53
N LEU A 128 2.75 -4.75 7.30
CA LEU A 128 2.13 -4.54 8.60
C LEU A 128 3.08 -3.85 9.59
N MET A 129 4.35 -4.29 9.64
CA MET A 129 5.37 -3.70 10.53
C MET A 129 5.73 -2.27 10.12
N GLY A 130 5.52 -1.91 8.85
CA GLY A 130 5.59 -0.55 8.34
C GLY A 130 4.37 0.32 8.65
N GLY A 131 3.37 -0.21 9.38
CA GLY A 131 2.16 0.52 9.76
C GLY A 131 0.98 0.37 8.80
N PHE A 132 1.12 -0.43 7.74
CA PHE A 132 0.05 -0.69 6.78
C PHE A 132 -0.82 -1.84 7.28
N THR A 133 -1.90 -1.50 7.99
CA THR A 133 -2.82 -2.48 8.59
C THR A 133 -3.75 -3.11 7.56
N THR A 134 -3.89 -2.51 6.39
CA THR A 134 -4.65 -3.03 5.25
C THR A 134 -3.86 -2.83 3.95
N VAL A 135 -3.84 -3.88 3.12
CA VAL A 135 -3.26 -3.82 1.77
C VAL A 135 -4.22 -4.43 0.75
N GLN A 136 -4.29 -3.84 -0.44
CA GLN A 136 -4.98 -4.40 -1.59
C GLN A 136 -3.94 -4.93 -2.58
N SER A 137 -3.82 -6.25 -2.66
CA SER A 137 -2.90 -6.91 -3.58
C SER A 137 -3.58 -7.23 -4.89
N VAL A 138 -2.88 -7.03 -5.98
CA VAL A 138 -3.38 -7.30 -7.34
C VAL A 138 -2.60 -8.43 -8.00
N GLY A 139 -2.12 -9.33 -7.17
CA GLY A 139 -1.25 -10.44 -7.54
C GLY A 139 -1.97 -11.72 -7.94
N ASP A 140 -1.52 -12.83 -7.41
CA ASP A 140 -1.69 -14.19 -7.88
C ASP A 140 -2.64 -15.01 -6.97
N PRO A 141 -3.27 -16.10 -7.46
CA PRO A 141 -4.09 -17.01 -6.65
C PRO A 141 -3.39 -17.60 -5.41
N THR A 142 -2.06 -17.65 -5.40
CA THR A 142 -1.24 -18.09 -4.26
C THR A 142 -1.37 -17.20 -3.02
N GLU A 143 -1.89 -15.98 -3.15
CA GLU A 143 -2.17 -15.07 -2.02
C GLU A 143 -3.41 -15.51 -1.20
N ARG A 144 -4.34 -16.22 -1.82
CA ARG A 144 -5.61 -16.62 -1.20
C ARG A 144 -5.44 -17.38 0.11
N PRO A 145 -4.57 -18.41 0.22
CA PRO A 145 -4.36 -19.14 1.48
C PRO A 145 -3.92 -18.22 2.64
N LEU A 146 -3.03 -17.26 2.37
CA LEU A 146 -2.58 -16.29 3.38
C LEU A 146 -3.70 -15.35 3.79
N ARG A 147 -4.41 -14.72 2.82
CA ARG A 147 -5.56 -13.86 3.09
C ARG A 147 -6.59 -14.55 3.97
N ASP A 148 -6.97 -15.77 3.60
CA ASP A 148 -7.99 -16.54 4.33
C ASP A 148 -7.48 -16.97 5.72
N ALA A 149 -6.18 -17.28 5.87
CA ALA A 149 -5.57 -17.57 7.16
C ALA A 149 -5.58 -16.34 8.10
N ILE A 150 -5.27 -15.17 7.56
CA ILE A 150 -5.30 -13.90 8.32
C ILE A 150 -6.73 -13.57 8.75
N ARG A 151 -7.70 -13.69 7.82
CA ARG A 151 -9.10 -13.33 8.05
C ARG A 151 -9.79 -14.30 9.02
N ASP A 152 -9.64 -15.60 8.81
CA ASP A 152 -10.51 -16.62 9.42
C ASP A 152 -9.83 -17.41 10.53
N ARG A 153 -8.49 -17.41 10.61
CA ARG A 153 -7.72 -18.26 11.54
C ARG A 153 -6.77 -17.46 12.44
N GLY A 154 -6.81 -16.13 12.39
CA GLY A 154 -5.97 -15.26 13.23
C GLY A 154 -4.48 -15.34 12.91
N PHE A 155 -4.10 -15.76 11.69
CA PHE A 155 -2.70 -15.70 11.28
C PHE A 155 -2.23 -14.24 11.27
N PRO A 156 -1.00 -13.94 11.75
CA PRO A 156 -0.52 -12.56 11.81
C PRO A 156 -0.28 -11.98 10.41
N GLY A 157 -0.79 -10.76 10.20
CA GLY A 157 -0.65 -10.04 8.94
C GLY A 157 -1.58 -8.82 8.86
N PRO A 158 -1.48 -8.00 7.81
CA PRO A 158 -2.45 -6.94 7.53
C PRO A 158 -3.78 -7.54 7.08
N ARG A 159 -4.84 -6.75 7.04
CA ARG A 159 -6.03 -7.12 6.24
C ARG A 159 -5.63 -7.12 4.77
N VAL A 160 -5.75 -8.28 4.12
CA VAL A 160 -5.44 -8.44 2.71
C VAL A 160 -6.73 -8.51 1.91
N LEU A 161 -6.83 -7.65 0.88
CA LEU A 161 -7.79 -7.80 -0.22
C LEU A 161 -7.00 -8.22 -1.45
N THR A 162 -7.52 -9.14 -2.27
CA THR A 162 -6.79 -9.60 -3.46
C THR A 162 -7.68 -9.80 -4.67
N SER A 163 -7.16 -9.46 -5.84
CA SER A 163 -7.80 -9.76 -7.13
C SER A 163 -7.63 -11.23 -7.54
N LEU A 164 -6.76 -11.97 -6.87
CA LEU A 164 -6.30 -13.34 -7.17
C LEU A 164 -5.62 -13.49 -8.53
N ALA A 165 -6.07 -12.78 -9.54
CA ALA A 165 -5.42 -12.65 -10.84
C ALA A 165 -5.98 -11.41 -11.56
N TRP A 166 -5.24 -10.91 -12.50
CA TRP A 166 -5.68 -9.81 -13.35
C TRP A 166 -6.41 -10.32 -14.59
N ILE A 167 -7.15 -9.41 -15.22
CA ILE A 167 -7.78 -9.63 -16.51
C ILE A 167 -7.00 -8.85 -17.57
N GLU A 168 -6.51 -9.58 -18.55
CA GLU A 168 -5.96 -9.07 -19.79
C GLU A 168 -6.86 -9.47 -20.94
N GLY A 169 -6.83 -8.72 -22.03
CA GLY A 169 -7.54 -9.01 -23.24
C GLY A 169 -6.89 -8.31 -24.42
N ASP A 170 -7.48 -8.50 -25.56
CA ASP A 170 -7.14 -7.79 -26.79
C ASP A 170 -8.44 -7.30 -27.45
N PRO A 171 -8.37 -6.42 -28.47
CA PRO A 171 -9.57 -5.92 -29.15
C PRO A 171 -10.47 -6.99 -29.79
N ALA A 172 -9.99 -8.23 -29.97
CA ALA A 172 -10.77 -9.34 -30.51
C ALA A 172 -11.47 -10.18 -29.43
N THR A 173 -11.19 -9.96 -28.14
CA THR A 173 -11.82 -10.67 -27.04
C THR A 173 -13.31 -10.31 -26.99
N SER A 174 -14.18 -11.33 -27.04
CA SER A 174 -15.62 -11.13 -27.05
C SER A 174 -16.17 -10.67 -25.69
N ASP A 175 -17.30 -9.96 -25.70
CA ASP A 175 -18.00 -9.52 -24.48
C ASP A 175 -18.31 -10.68 -23.54
N ASP A 176 -18.75 -11.83 -24.07
CA ASP A 176 -19.09 -13.00 -23.25
C ASP A 176 -17.85 -13.60 -22.59
N ALA A 177 -16.71 -13.61 -23.29
CA ALA A 177 -15.45 -14.04 -22.71
C ALA A 177 -15.00 -13.10 -21.59
N LEU A 178 -15.13 -11.78 -21.78
CA LEU A 178 -14.80 -10.78 -20.76
C LEU A 178 -15.69 -10.91 -19.52
N ARG A 179 -17.00 -11.10 -19.70
CA ARG A 179 -17.93 -11.36 -18.57
C ARG A 179 -17.56 -12.66 -17.84
N ALA A 180 -17.26 -13.72 -18.58
CA ALA A 180 -16.86 -14.99 -17.99
C ALA A 180 -15.59 -14.87 -17.13
N MET A 181 -14.60 -14.07 -17.55
CA MET A 181 -13.41 -13.80 -16.74
C MET A 181 -13.75 -13.13 -15.40
N VAL A 182 -14.65 -12.14 -15.40
CA VAL A 182 -15.10 -11.48 -14.16
C VAL A 182 -15.86 -12.45 -13.25
N GLN A 183 -16.78 -13.24 -13.82
CA GLN A 183 -17.54 -14.26 -13.08
C GLN A 183 -16.62 -15.30 -12.47
N GLN A 184 -15.57 -15.69 -13.18
CA GLN A 184 -14.54 -16.60 -12.68
C GLN A 184 -13.82 -15.99 -11.46
N ARG A 185 -13.36 -14.72 -11.52
CA ARG A 185 -12.75 -14.05 -10.35
C ARG A 185 -13.69 -14.06 -9.15
N LYS A 186 -14.98 -13.78 -9.37
CA LYS A 186 -16.00 -13.86 -8.31
C LYS A 186 -16.12 -15.25 -7.72
N ALA A 187 -16.20 -16.28 -8.56
CA ALA A 187 -16.31 -17.68 -8.11
C ALA A 187 -15.08 -18.15 -7.33
N GLU A 188 -13.89 -17.66 -7.70
CA GLU A 188 -12.64 -17.92 -6.99
C GLU A 188 -12.54 -17.14 -5.65
N GLY A 189 -13.45 -16.22 -5.39
CA GLY A 189 -13.51 -15.45 -4.14
C GLY A 189 -12.57 -14.24 -4.13
N ALA A 190 -12.32 -13.62 -5.29
CA ALA A 190 -11.63 -12.35 -5.36
C ALA A 190 -12.40 -11.22 -4.65
N ASP A 191 -11.71 -10.25 -4.10
CA ASP A 191 -12.27 -9.07 -3.43
C ASP A 191 -12.49 -7.90 -4.40
N LEU A 192 -11.81 -7.95 -5.55
CA LEU A 192 -11.90 -6.96 -6.62
C LEU A 192 -11.50 -7.61 -7.95
N VAL A 193 -11.71 -6.86 -9.05
CA VAL A 193 -11.20 -7.21 -10.38
C VAL A 193 -10.07 -6.26 -10.75
N LYS A 194 -8.87 -6.78 -11.04
CA LYS A 194 -7.76 -6.02 -11.66
C LYS A 194 -7.83 -6.18 -13.17
N ILE A 195 -7.80 -5.07 -13.90
CA ILE A 195 -7.91 -5.01 -15.37
C ILE A 195 -6.68 -4.27 -15.91
N PHE A 196 -6.09 -4.80 -16.99
CA PHE A 196 -5.06 -4.12 -17.75
C PHE A 196 -5.67 -3.50 -19.01
N ALA A 197 -5.87 -2.18 -19.01
CA ALA A 197 -6.38 -1.42 -20.16
C ALA A 197 -5.28 -1.03 -21.15
N SER A 198 -4.03 -1.13 -20.71
CA SER A 198 -2.85 -0.84 -21.51
C SER A 198 -1.70 -1.78 -21.14
N SER A 199 -0.77 -1.95 -22.06
CA SER A 199 0.49 -2.65 -21.80
C SER A 199 1.36 -1.86 -20.81
N SER A 200 2.37 -2.53 -20.23
CA SER A 200 3.33 -1.88 -19.33
C SER A 200 4.06 -0.70 -20.00
N GLN A 201 4.41 0.32 -19.21
CA GLN A 201 5.29 1.42 -19.63
C GLN A 201 6.60 0.91 -20.25
N ARG A 202 7.16 -0.18 -19.72
CA ARG A 202 8.37 -0.82 -20.23
C ARG A 202 8.28 -1.33 -21.67
N VAL A 203 7.07 -1.54 -22.18
CA VAL A 203 6.79 -2.00 -23.56
C VAL A 203 5.87 -1.06 -24.32
N GLY A 204 5.87 0.24 -23.94
CA GLY A 204 5.28 1.33 -24.73
C GLY A 204 3.90 1.82 -24.29
N ALA A 205 3.30 1.30 -23.22
CA ALA A 205 2.05 1.80 -22.66
C ALA A 205 0.91 1.90 -23.70
N THR A 206 0.79 0.89 -24.58
CA THR A 206 -0.21 0.87 -25.67
C THR A 206 -1.55 0.34 -25.17
N PRO A 207 -2.69 0.84 -25.68
CA PRO A 207 -4.01 0.29 -25.35
C PRO A 207 -4.11 -1.20 -25.69
N THR A 208 -4.66 -1.99 -24.77
CA THR A 208 -4.92 -3.44 -24.92
C THR A 208 -6.42 -3.75 -24.99
N LEU A 209 -7.25 -2.87 -24.43
CA LEU A 209 -8.70 -2.98 -24.44
C LEU A 209 -9.35 -1.73 -25.06
N THR A 210 -10.48 -1.91 -25.70
CA THR A 210 -11.33 -0.81 -26.14
C THR A 210 -12.15 -0.24 -24.97
N GLU A 211 -12.65 0.98 -25.09
CA GLU A 211 -13.55 1.58 -24.09
C GLU A 211 -14.83 0.74 -23.89
N HIS A 212 -15.37 0.15 -24.97
CA HIS A 212 -16.49 -0.78 -24.89
C HIS A 212 -16.18 -1.99 -24.02
N GLN A 213 -15.03 -2.62 -24.22
CA GLN A 213 -14.58 -3.78 -23.43
C GLN A 213 -14.35 -3.42 -21.96
N LEU A 214 -13.78 -2.24 -21.68
CA LEU A 214 -13.65 -1.73 -20.30
C LEU A 214 -15.04 -1.57 -19.65
N LYS A 215 -16.02 -1.06 -20.41
CA LYS A 215 -17.38 -0.93 -19.91
C LYS A 215 -18.00 -2.29 -19.60
N VAL A 216 -17.84 -3.29 -20.48
CA VAL A 216 -18.30 -4.67 -20.25
C VAL A 216 -17.71 -5.24 -18.96
N LEU A 217 -16.40 -5.11 -18.76
CA LEU A 217 -15.70 -5.62 -17.57
C LEU A 217 -16.13 -4.91 -16.28
N CYS A 218 -16.22 -3.58 -16.30
CA CYS A 218 -16.59 -2.80 -15.10
C CYS A 218 -18.06 -2.93 -14.74
N ASP A 219 -18.95 -3.01 -15.73
CA ASP A 219 -20.38 -3.28 -15.50
C ASP A 219 -20.61 -4.68 -14.92
N GLU A 220 -19.94 -5.70 -15.47
CA GLU A 220 -20.02 -7.07 -14.95
C GLU A 220 -19.44 -7.17 -13.53
N ALA A 221 -18.29 -6.54 -13.26
CA ALA A 221 -17.72 -6.49 -11.92
C ALA A 221 -18.73 -5.90 -10.92
N LYS A 222 -19.36 -4.78 -11.27
CA LYS A 222 -20.41 -4.16 -10.45
C LYS A 222 -21.62 -5.08 -10.27
N ALA A 223 -22.06 -5.78 -11.32
CA ALA A 223 -23.20 -6.68 -11.29
C ALA A 223 -22.99 -7.87 -10.33
N VAL A 224 -21.76 -8.39 -10.27
CA VAL A 224 -21.40 -9.50 -9.34
C VAL A 224 -20.94 -9.00 -7.97
N GLY A 225 -20.98 -7.67 -7.71
CA GLY A 225 -20.59 -7.07 -6.44
C GLY A 225 -19.07 -7.03 -6.20
N LEU A 226 -18.28 -6.92 -7.26
CA LEU A 226 -16.84 -6.68 -7.19
C LEU A 226 -16.52 -5.22 -7.56
N ARG A 227 -15.46 -4.68 -6.97
CA ARG A 227 -14.89 -3.38 -7.37
C ARG A 227 -13.93 -3.60 -8.54
N SER A 228 -13.84 -2.60 -9.42
CA SER A 228 -12.87 -2.59 -10.53
C SER A 228 -11.68 -1.70 -10.22
N MET A 229 -10.49 -2.16 -10.57
CA MET A 229 -9.22 -1.46 -10.50
C MET A 229 -8.50 -1.63 -11.84
N VAL A 230 -8.15 -0.53 -12.48
CA VAL A 230 -7.69 -0.53 -13.87
C VAL A 230 -6.29 0.06 -13.98
N HIS A 231 -5.34 -0.73 -14.47
CA HIS A 231 -4.06 -0.26 -14.95
C HIS A 231 -4.27 0.46 -16.28
N ALA A 232 -4.04 1.77 -16.32
CA ALA A 232 -4.34 2.58 -17.48
C ALA A 232 -3.29 3.67 -17.71
N TYR A 233 -2.85 3.79 -18.95
CA TYR A 233 -1.96 4.84 -19.44
C TYR A 233 -2.63 5.65 -20.55
N ARG A 234 -2.14 6.88 -20.76
CA ARG A 234 -2.61 7.73 -21.87
C ARG A 234 -4.13 7.92 -21.86
N SER A 235 -4.76 7.90 -23.01
CA SER A 235 -6.23 8.02 -23.18
C SER A 235 -7.04 6.89 -22.54
N GLN A 236 -6.40 5.77 -22.14
CA GLN A 236 -7.10 4.70 -21.41
C GLN A 236 -7.58 5.14 -20.03
N VAL A 237 -6.99 6.17 -19.45
CA VAL A 237 -7.45 6.81 -18.21
C VAL A 237 -8.87 7.36 -18.38
N ALA A 238 -9.10 8.16 -19.42
CA ALA A 238 -10.43 8.68 -19.72
C ALA A 238 -11.40 7.57 -20.17
N ALA A 239 -10.93 6.58 -20.93
CA ALA A 239 -11.75 5.44 -21.35
C ALA A 239 -12.24 4.62 -20.14
N ALA A 240 -11.36 4.29 -19.20
CA ALA A 240 -11.71 3.60 -17.96
C ALA A 240 -12.71 4.41 -17.10
N ALA A 241 -12.51 5.73 -17.04
CA ALA A 241 -13.41 6.62 -16.31
C ALA A 241 -14.83 6.67 -16.93
N ARG A 242 -14.93 6.82 -18.26
CA ARG A 242 -16.22 6.76 -18.97
C ARG A 242 -16.91 5.39 -18.86
N ALA A 243 -16.12 4.33 -18.74
CA ALA A 243 -16.59 2.99 -18.45
C ALA A 243 -17.08 2.81 -16.99
N CYS A 244 -17.03 3.87 -16.16
CA CYS A 244 -17.39 3.86 -14.74
C CYS A 244 -16.57 2.88 -13.89
N CYS A 245 -15.32 2.65 -14.25
CA CYS A 245 -14.37 1.90 -13.44
C CYS A 245 -14.03 2.69 -12.16
N ARG A 246 -13.89 1.97 -11.03
CA ARG A 246 -13.83 2.64 -9.72
C ARG A 246 -12.48 3.27 -9.42
N GLN A 247 -11.39 2.55 -9.66
CA GLN A 247 -10.03 2.97 -9.34
C GLN A 247 -9.14 2.84 -10.57
N ILE A 248 -8.36 3.89 -10.86
CA ILE A 248 -7.50 3.99 -12.03
C ILE A 248 -6.06 4.19 -11.56
N GLU A 249 -5.18 3.28 -11.96
CA GLU A 249 -3.79 3.19 -11.53
C GLU A 249 -2.86 3.87 -12.50
N HIS A 250 -1.76 4.41 -11.97
CA HIS A 250 -0.65 5.04 -12.66
C HIS A 250 -1.04 6.32 -13.39
N ALA A 251 -1.82 6.21 -14.45
CA ALA A 251 -2.25 7.29 -15.34
C ALA A 251 -1.10 7.98 -16.09
N THR A 252 0.11 7.41 -16.12
CA THR A 252 1.27 7.96 -16.81
C THR A 252 0.94 8.30 -18.27
N TYR A 253 1.47 9.39 -18.78
CA TYR A 253 1.20 9.97 -20.12
C TYR A 253 -0.25 10.40 -20.37
N ALA A 254 -1.14 10.42 -19.37
CA ALA A 254 -2.47 10.98 -19.54
C ALA A 254 -2.37 12.49 -19.75
N SER A 255 -3.24 13.03 -20.60
CA SER A 255 -3.38 14.47 -20.77
C SER A 255 -4.20 15.08 -19.61
N ALA A 256 -4.11 16.39 -19.42
CA ALA A 256 -4.97 17.09 -18.45
C ALA A 256 -6.46 16.85 -18.71
N GLN A 257 -6.87 16.68 -19.98
CA GLN A 257 -8.24 16.34 -20.35
C GLN A 257 -8.63 14.93 -19.91
N ASP A 258 -7.72 13.95 -20.02
CA ASP A 258 -7.98 12.57 -19.55
C ASP A 258 -8.15 12.54 -18.03
N VAL A 259 -7.29 13.28 -17.31
CA VAL A 259 -7.39 13.43 -15.84
C VAL A 259 -8.72 14.12 -15.46
N HIS A 260 -9.07 15.21 -16.14
CA HIS A 260 -10.33 15.92 -15.89
C HIS A 260 -11.55 15.00 -16.06
N VAL A 261 -11.60 14.22 -17.15
CA VAL A 261 -12.67 13.22 -17.38
C VAL A 261 -12.75 12.20 -16.24
N ALA A 262 -11.60 11.72 -15.74
CA ALA A 262 -11.57 10.77 -14.64
C ALA A 262 -12.07 11.37 -13.32
N VAL A 263 -11.72 12.62 -13.04
CA VAL A 263 -12.17 13.35 -11.85
C VAL A 263 -13.67 13.62 -11.91
N GLU A 264 -14.22 14.09 -13.04
CA GLU A 264 -15.65 14.34 -13.19
C GLU A 264 -16.48 13.04 -13.13
N ALA A 265 -15.93 11.90 -13.57
CA ALA A 265 -16.54 10.59 -13.38
C ALA A 265 -16.51 10.10 -11.91
N GLY A 266 -15.78 10.80 -11.03
CA GLY A 266 -15.65 10.45 -9.61
C GLY A 266 -14.77 9.25 -9.33
N ALA A 267 -13.90 8.87 -10.26
CA ALA A 267 -12.95 7.79 -10.10
C ALA A 267 -11.92 8.11 -9.00
N TYR A 268 -11.42 7.06 -8.33
CA TYR A 268 -10.25 7.18 -7.49
C TYR A 268 -8.99 7.07 -8.36
N LEU A 269 -8.09 8.01 -8.21
CA LEU A 269 -6.85 8.08 -8.97
C LEU A 269 -5.67 7.70 -8.09
N SER A 270 -4.80 6.87 -8.60
CA SER A 270 -3.75 6.19 -7.84
C SER A 270 -2.40 6.33 -8.54
N PRO A 271 -1.76 7.51 -8.50
CA PRO A 271 -0.42 7.71 -9.04
C PRO A 271 0.62 7.09 -8.11
N GLN A 272 1.67 6.48 -8.67
CA GLN A 272 2.84 5.99 -7.96
C GLN A 272 4.06 6.81 -8.40
N VAL A 273 4.57 7.64 -7.52
CA VAL A 273 5.63 8.63 -7.84
C VAL A 273 6.87 8.52 -6.94
N GLY A 274 6.85 7.62 -5.97
CA GLY A 274 7.92 7.50 -4.97
C GLY A 274 8.56 6.13 -4.96
N LEU A 275 7.94 5.18 -4.28
CA LEU A 275 8.58 3.93 -3.87
C LEU A 275 8.95 3.00 -5.03
N VAL A 276 7.98 2.67 -5.91
CA VAL A 276 8.19 1.58 -6.88
C VAL A 276 9.35 1.87 -7.83
N VAL A 277 9.44 3.10 -8.28
CA VAL A 277 10.49 3.53 -9.20
C VAL A 277 11.85 3.51 -8.53
N GLN A 278 11.96 4.08 -7.32
CA GLN A 278 13.19 4.03 -6.54
C GLN A 278 13.63 2.58 -6.27
N ASN A 279 12.66 1.69 -6.03
CA ASN A 279 12.93 0.28 -5.83
C ASN A 279 13.48 -0.39 -7.10
N TYR A 280 12.92 -0.09 -8.28
CA TYR A 280 13.44 -0.60 -9.54
C TYR A 280 14.85 -0.09 -9.83
N ILE A 281 15.14 1.19 -9.56
CA ILE A 281 16.49 1.76 -9.70
C ILE A 281 17.48 1.03 -8.79
N ALA A 282 17.13 0.88 -7.51
CA ALA A 282 18.01 0.30 -6.51
C ALA A 282 18.27 -1.20 -6.72
N ASN A 283 17.35 -1.92 -7.37
CA ASN A 283 17.38 -3.36 -7.53
C ASN A 283 17.39 -3.83 -8.99
N GLN A 284 17.75 -2.96 -9.92
CA GLN A 284 17.64 -3.20 -11.36
C GLN A 284 18.19 -4.57 -11.80
N GLU A 285 19.38 -4.95 -11.34
CA GLU A 285 20.05 -6.21 -11.71
C GLU A 285 19.28 -7.45 -11.24
N ARG A 286 18.47 -7.31 -10.17
CA ARG A 286 17.66 -8.41 -9.63
C ARG A 286 16.37 -8.64 -10.42
N TYR A 287 15.93 -7.65 -11.20
CA TYR A 287 14.74 -7.71 -12.06
C TYR A 287 15.08 -8.09 -13.50
N ILE A 288 16.16 -7.56 -14.07
CA ILE A 288 16.50 -7.74 -15.48
C ILE A 288 16.58 -9.22 -15.87
N GLY A 289 15.91 -9.54 -16.97
CA GLY A 289 15.84 -10.90 -17.56
C GLY A 289 14.59 -11.68 -17.16
N VAL A 290 13.67 -11.10 -16.37
CA VAL A 290 12.39 -11.71 -16.03
C VAL A 290 11.25 -10.93 -16.71
N GLY A 291 10.39 -11.63 -17.47
CA GLY A 291 9.25 -11.01 -18.16
C GLY A 291 9.67 -9.81 -19.01
N ASN A 292 8.98 -8.68 -18.85
CA ASN A 292 9.28 -7.44 -19.58
C ASN A 292 10.31 -6.53 -18.89
N TYR A 293 11.00 -7.00 -17.83
CA TYR A 293 12.11 -6.29 -17.20
C TYR A 293 13.39 -6.45 -18.05
N THR A 294 13.38 -5.91 -19.25
CA THR A 294 14.54 -5.86 -20.15
C THR A 294 15.39 -4.61 -19.85
N PRO A 295 16.70 -4.59 -20.20
CA PRO A 295 17.51 -3.37 -20.08
C PRO A 295 16.87 -2.16 -20.77
N GLN A 296 16.29 -2.36 -21.97
CA GLN A 296 15.60 -1.30 -22.72
C GLN A 296 14.32 -0.84 -21.99
N GLY A 297 13.52 -1.76 -21.49
CA GLY A 297 12.29 -1.43 -20.74
C GLY A 297 12.59 -0.66 -19.46
N MET A 298 13.64 -1.04 -18.73
CA MET A 298 14.11 -0.31 -17.56
C MET A 298 14.59 1.09 -17.93
N GLN A 299 15.35 1.24 -19.01
CA GLN A 299 15.80 2.55 -19.50
C GLN A 299 14.60 3.45 -19.87
N THR A 300 13.60 2.92 -20.59
CA THR A 300 12.39 3.66 -20.95
C THR A 300 11.68 4.17 -19.69
N MET A 301 11.44 3.30 -18.73
CA MET A 301 10.78 3.67 -17.48
C MET A 301 11.55 4.78 -16.74
N LEU A 302 12.88 4.69 -16.66
CA LEU A 302 13.71 5.70 -15.97
C LEU A 302 13.71 7.06 -16.70
N GLN A 303 13.67 7.06 -18.02
CA GLN A 303 13.58 8.29 -18.82
C GLN A 303 12.23 8.97 -18.64
N ASP A 304 11.18 8.22 -18.40
CA ASP A 304 9.80 8.68 -18.42
C ASP A 304 9.23 9.01 -17.02
N LEU A 305 10.07 8.95 -15.97
CA LEU A 305 9.67 9.26 -14.57
C LEU A 305 9.00 10.61 -14.39
N HIS A 306 9.41 11.59 -15.18
CA HIS A 306 8.85 12.93 -15.11
C HIS A 306 7.35 12.94 -15.47
N PHE A 307 6.88 12.04 -16.36
CA PHE A 307 5.46 11.92 -16.69
C PHE A 307 4.61 11.42 -15.52
N ASP A 308 5.16 10.57 -14.63
CA ASP A 308 4.47 10.12 -13.43
C ASP A 308 4.26 11.30 -12.47
N VAL A 309 5.26 12.17 -12.35
CA VAL A 309 5.17 13.39 -11.54
C VAL A 309 4.21 14.40 -12.18
N GLU A 310 4.31 14.64 -13.48
CA GLU A 310 3.44 15.57 -14.20
C GLU A 310 1.97 15.19 -14.07
N VAL A 311 1.62 13.91 -14.27
CA VAL A 311 0.23 13.46 -14.14
C VAL A 311 -0.28 13.59 -12.72
N CYS A 312 0.55 13.30 -11.71
CA CYS A 312 0.18 13.51 -10.31
C CYS A 312 -0.08 15.00 -10.02
N GLN A 313 0.72 15.91 -10.56
CA GLN A 313 0.51 17.37 -10.44
C GLN A 313 -0.77 17.82 -11.17
N MET A 314 -1.09 17.23 -12.33
CA MET A 314 -2.37 17.46 -13.02
C MET A 314 -3.56 17.02 -12.16
N MET A 315 -3.47 15.86 -11.50
CA MET A 315 -4.49 15.40 -10.56
C MET A 315 -4.64 16.37 -9.38
N MET A 316 -3.53 16.88 -8.84
CA MET A 316 -3.55 17.85 -7.74
C MET A 316 -4.16 19.20 -8.14
N ALA A 317 -4.11 19.56 -9.42
CA ALA A 317 -4.75 20.78 -9.93
C ALA A 317 -6.29 20.67 -10.02
N GLU A 318 -6.85 19.47 -9.95
CA GLU A 318 -8.28 19.21 -9.98
C GLU A 318 -8.90 19.22 -8.57
N PRO A 319 -9.76 20.21 -8.22
CA PRO A 319 -10.26 20.36 -6.85
C PRO A 319 -11.07 19.18 -6.31
N LYS A 320 -11.67 18.37 -7.21
CA LYS A 320 -12.51 17.21 -6.86
C LYS A 320 -11.75 15.88 -6.95
N ALA A 321 -10.46 15.91 -7.25
CA ALA A 321 -9.69 14.68 -7.42
C ALA A 321 -9.64 13.85 -6.13
N LYS A 322 -9.92 12.56 -6.28
CA LYS A 322 -9.81 11.57 -5.21
C LYS A 322 -8.51 10.81 -5.40
N ILE A 323 -7.40 11.38 -4.91
CA ILE A 323 -6.06 10.81 -5.07
C ILE A 323 -5.78 9.89 -3.90
N VAL A 324 -5.78 8.57 -4.12
CA VAL A 324 -5.57 7.55 -3.09
C VAL A 324 -4.10 7.16 -2.99
N PHE A 325 -3.72 6.70 -1.82
CA PHE A 325 -2.37 6.18 -1.57
C PHE A 325 -2.23 4.76 -2.12
N SER A 326 -1.18 4.57 -2.89
CA SER A 326 -0.78 3.28 -3.43
C SER A 326 0.70 3.29 -3.75
N THR A 327 1.35 2.15 -3.66
CA THR A 327 2.80 2.07 -3.88
C THR A 327 3.20 1.25 -5.08
N ASP A 328 2.34 0.37 -5.58
CA ASP A 328 2.70 -0.68 -6.53
C ASP A 328 3.90 -1.53 -6.02
N ALA A 329 3.92 -1.79 -4.69
CA ALA A 329 5.04 -2.45 -4.04
C ALA A 329 5.23 -3.87 -4.58
N THR A 330 6.44 -4.10 -5.09
CA THR A 330 6.94 -5.39 -5.59
C THR A 330 8.13 -5.85 -4.74
N ALA A 331 8.84 -6.88 -5.17
CA ALA A 331 10.02 -7.42 -4.50
C ALA A 331 11.01 -6.31 -4.09
N GLY A 332 11.40 -6.26 -2.82
CA GLY A 332 12.28 -5.23 -2.25
C GLY A 332 11.61 -3.94 -1.80
N ALA A 333 10.32 -3.74 -2.11
CA ALA A 333 9.56 -2.56 -1.71
C ALA A 333 8.70 -2.79 -0.45
N HIS A 334 8.26 -4.02 -0.19
CA HIS A 334 7.44 -4.35 0.97
C HIS A 334 8.08 -3.95 2.29
N GLY A 335 7.32 -3.30 3.18
CA GLY A 335 7.81 -2.72 4.44
C GLY A 335 8.41 -1.32 4.28
N ARG A 336 8.63 -0.86 3.05
CA ARG A 336 9.07 0.49 2.71
C ARG A 336 7.94 1.35 2.13
N ASN A 337 6.69 0.90 2.20
CA ASN A 337 5.54 1.55 1.61
C ASN A 337 5.44 3.04 1.98
N ALA A 338 5.89 3.42 3.19
CA ALA A 338 5.91 4.81 3.63
C ALA A 338 6.82 5.73 2.80
N GLU A 339 7.74 5.20 1.98
CA GLU A 339 8.57 6.01 1.08
C GLU A 339 7.73 6.74 0.02
N GLU A 340 6.57 6.21 -0.35
CA GLU A 340 5.65 6.86 -1.28
C GLU A 340 5.16 8.22 -0.78
N PHE A 341 5.01 8.42 0.53
CA PHE A 341 4.63 9.73 1.10
C PHE A 341 5.57 10.85 0.69
N PHE A 342 6.87 10.56 0.55
CA PHE A 342 7.86 11.57 0.17
C PHE A 342 7.67 11.99 -1.29
N GLY A 343 7.45 11.05 -2.21
CA GLY A 343 7.13 11.35 -3.60
C GLY A 343 5.86 12.20 -3.71
N ARG A 344 4.81 11.82 -2.95
CA ARG A 344 3.53 12.54 -2.91
C ARG A 344 3.67 13.98 -2.44
N VAL A 345 4.44 14.22 -1.38
CA VAL A 345 4.64 15.58 -0.83
C VAL A 345 5.64 16.37 -1.66
N GLN A 346 6.80 15.79 -2.00
CA GLN A 346 7.91 16.54 -2.61
C GLN A 346 7.74 16.74 -4.12
N ALA A 347 7.18 15.75 -4.82
CA ALA A 347 7.05 15.80 -6.28
C ALA A 347 5.63 16.19 -6.74
N CYS A 348 4.58 15.60 -6.14
CA CYS A 348 3.20 15.93 -6.51
C CYS A 348 2.68 17.23 -5.87
N GLY A 349 3.26 17.68 -4.76
CA GLY A 349 2.82 18.88 -4.05
C GLY A 349 1.64 18.65 -3.09
N GLN A 350 1.36 17.41 -2.67
CA GLN A 350 0.43 17.17 -1.57
C GLN A 350 0.98 17.76 -0.28
N THR A 351 0.11 18.31 0.54
CA THR A 351 0.48 18.59 1.93
C THR A 351 0.66 17.29 2.71
N PRO A 352 1.46 17.25 3.80
CA PRO A 352 1.56 16.06 4.64
C PRO A 352 0.19 15.50 5.07
N LEU A 353 -0.74 16.38 5.42
CA LEU A 353 -2.10 16.00 5.81
C LEU A 353 -2.88 15.32 4.67
N GLN A 354 -2.81 15.88 3.45
CA GLN A 354 -3.44 15.27 2.27
C GLN A 354 -2.84 13.89 1.98
N ALA A 355 -1.52 13.76 2.06
CA ALA A 355 -0.84 12.49 1.84
C ALA A 355 -1.26 11.44 2.89
N LEU A 356 -1.31 11.80 4.18
CA LEU A 356 -1.78 10.91 5.25
C LEU A 356 -3.24 10.49 5.04
N THR A 357 -4.14 11.45 4.78
CA THR A 357 -5.57 11.18 4.56
C THR A 357 -5.78 10.27 3.34
N SER A 358 -4.92 10.40 2.30
CA SER A 358 -4.98 9.54 1.11
C SER A 358 -4.69 8.06 1.43
N ALA A 359 -3.91 7.78 2.49
CA ALA A 359 -3.58 6.44 2.98
C ALA A 359 -4.50 5.97 4.12
N GLN A 360 -5.53 6.72 4.45
CA GLN A 360 -6.44 6.45 5.57
C GLN A 360 -7.89 6.45 5.09
N SER A 361 -8.69 7.49 5.41
CA SER A 361 -10.13 7.50 5.09
C SER A 361 -10.39 7.41 3.59
N LEU A 362 -9.63 8.13 2.76
CA LEU A 362 -9.85 8.12 1.31
C LEU A 362 -9.51 6.75 0.70
N ALA A 363 -8.42 6.11 1.15
CA ALA A 363 -8.08 4.75 0.75
C ALA A 363 -9.14 3.74 1.22
N ALA A 364 -9.63 3.87 2.46
CA ALA A 364 -10.71 3.04 3.00
C ALA A 364 -11.98 3.14 2.14
N ASP A 365 -12.37 4.36 1.75
CA ASP A 365 -13.50 4.58 0.84
C ASP A 365 -13.27 3.93 -0.54
N ALA A 366 -12.08 4.08 -1.10
CA ALA A 366 -11.73 3.49 -2.40
C ALA A 366 -11.86 1.97 -2.40
N ILE A 367 -11.39 1.31 -1.34
CA ILE A 367 -11.46 -0.15 -1.21
C ILE A 367 -12.80 -0.66 -0.66
N GLY A 368 -13.78 0.24 -0.43
CA GLY A 368 -15.14 -0.11 0.02
C GLY A 368 -15.26 -0.48 1.50
N LEU A 369 -14.35 0.01 2.35
CA LEU A 369 -14.32 -0.21 3.79
C LEU A 369 -14.38 1.11 4.59
N GLY A 370 -14.81 2.21 3.98
CA GLY A 370 -14.81 3.55 4.59
C GLY A 370 -15.76 3.72 5.77
N ASP A 371 -16.69 2.80 5.98
CA ASP A 371 -17.58 2.70 7.15
C ASP A 371 -16.99 1.87 8.29
N ARG A 372 -15.82 1.23 8.10
CA ARG A 372 -15.21 0.30 9.04
C ARG A 372 -13.83 0.68 9.51
N ILE A 373 -12.98 1.21 8.61
CA ILE A 373 -11.55 1.49 8.86
C ILE A 373 -11.13 2.85 8.31
N GLY A 374 -9.88 3.25 8.56
CA GLY A 374 -9.30 4.49 8.05
C GLY A 374 -9.64 5.73 8.88
N ARG A 375 -10.33 5.55 10.03
CA ARG A 375 -10.70 6.64 10.96
C ARG A 375 -10.56 6.20 12.41
N ILE A 376 -10.24 7.16 13.27
CA ILE A 376 -10.34 6.99 14.73
C ILE A 376 -11.70 7.57 15.18
N ALA A 377 -12.70 6.69 15.24
CA ALA A 377 -14.07 7.06 15.64
C ALA A 377 -14.76 5.86 16.34
N PRO A 378 -15.73 6.12 17.24
CA PRO A 378 -16.52 5.03 17.83
C PRO A 378 -17.23 4.21 16.76
N GLY A 379 -17.20 2.88 16.92
CA GLY A 379 -17.75 1.90 15.98
C GLY A 379 -16.78 1.43 14.90
N PHE A 380 -15.68 2.14 14.67
CA PHE A 380 -14.65 1.72 13.70
C PHE A 380 -13.77 0.61 14.28
N GLU A 381 -13.21 -0.22 13.42
CA GLU A 381 -12.24 -1.23 13.81
C GLU A 381 -10.99 -0.56 14.40
N ALA A 382 -10.44 -1.14 15.46
CA ALA A 382 -9.26 -0.61 16.12
C ALA A 382 -7.98 -0.96 15.35
N ASP A 383 -7.86 -0.35 14.17
CA ASP A 383 -6.67 -0.36 13.33
C ASP A 383 -5.90 0.93 13.62
N LEU A 384 -4.91 0.86 14.51
CA LEU A 384 -4.19 2.01 15.04
C LEU A 384 -2.69 1.85 14.85
N ILE A 385 -2.02 2.94 14.53
CA ILE A 385 -0.56 3.03 14.59
C ILE A 385 -0.13 4.21 15.45
N ALA A 386 1.09 4.14 15.99
CA ALA A 386 1.71 5.27 16.65
C ALA A 386 3.10 5.54 16.07
N LEU A 387 3.36 6.79 15.78
CA LEU A 387 4.62 7.28 15.19
C LEU A 387 5.45 8.01 16.22
N GLU A 388 6.77 7.83 16.18
CA GLU A 388 7.71 8.68 16.87
C GLU A 388 7.81 10.03 16.13
N GLY A 389 7.28 11.10 16.76
CA GLY A 389 7.20 12.44 16.18
C GLY A 389 5.85 12.74 15.53
N ASP A 390 5.74 13.95 14.99
CA ASP A 390 4.55 14.47 14.34
C ASP A 390 4.74 14.52 12.82
N PRO A 391 4.03 13.68 12.05
CA PRO A 391 4.21 13.62 10.60
C PRO A 391 3.75 14.89 9.86
N LEU A 392 2.99 15.77 10.53
CA LEU A 392 2.59 17.06 9.97
C LEU A 392 3.73 18.09 10.05
N GLN A 393 4.66 17.94 11.01
CA GLN A 393 5.83 18.80 11.21
C GLN A 393 7.09 18.20 10.56
N ASP A 394 7.26 16.89 10.68
CA ASP A 394 8.38 16.12 10.14
C ASP A 394 7.85 14.86 9.45
N LEU A 395 7.72 14.92 8.14
CA LEU A 395 7.20 13.78 7.36
C LEU A 395 8.01 12.48 7.58
N THR A 396 9.29 12.58 7.99
CA THR A 396 10.11 11.39 8.27
C THR A 396 9.55 10.54 9.41
N ALA A 397 8.65 11.07 10.23
CA ALA A 397 7.94 10.32 11.28
C ALA A 397 7.19 9.10 10.74
N VAL A 398 6.71 9.12 9.47
CA VAL A 398 6.02 7.96 8.85
C VAL A 398 6.88 6.70 8.78
N ARG A 399 8.21 6.84 8.85
CA ARG A 399 9.17 5.74 8.91
C ARG A 399 9.39 5.17 10.31
N ARG A 400 8.98 5.91 11.34
CA ARG A 400 9.23 5.59 12.75
C ARG A 400 7.96 5.07 13.44
N VAL A 401 7.44 3.97 12.89
CA VAL A 401 6.26 3.31 13.45
C VAL A 401 6.66 2.53 14.72
N ALA A 402 6.23 3.01 15.88
CA ALA A 402 6.53 2.41 17.19
C ALA A 402 5.48 1.40 17.64
N PHE A 403 4.24 1.55 17.18
CA PHE A 403 3.11 0.72 17.58
C PHE A 403 2.24 0.38 16.37
N VAL A 404 1.74 -0.88 16.32
CA VAL A 404 0.78 -1.35 15.32
C VAL A 404 -0.27 -2.22 16.00
N MET A 405 -1.53 -1.82 15.87
CA MET A 405 -2.71 -2.59 16.26
C MET A 405 -3.62 -2.75 15.05
N ARG A 406 -4.15 -3.96 14.84
CA ARG A 406 -5.18 -4.24 13.84
C ARG A 406 -6.31 -5.05 14.47
N GLY A 407 -7.53 -4.54 14.37
CA GLY A 407 -8.70 -5.19 14.97
C GLY A 407 -8.52 -5.46 16.46
N GLY A 408 -7.88 -4.55 17.21
CA GLY A 408 -7.60 -4.70 18.64
C GLY A 408 -6.44 -5.62 19.01
N THR A 409 -5.82 -6.32 18.03
CA THR A 409 -4.64 -7.15 18.27
C THR A 409 -3.37 -6.32 18.05
N VAL A 410 -2.47 -6.35 19.04
CA VAL A 410 -1.18 -5.63 18.99
C VAL A 410 -0.14 -6.50 18.29
N TYR A 411 0.44 -5.99 17.22
CA TYR A 411 1.47 -6.67 16.42
C TYR A 411 2.86 -6.09 16.63
N LYS A 412 2.94 -4.82 16.97
CA LYS A 412 4.20 -4.11 17.23
C LYS A 412 4.04 -3.19 18.43
N TRP A 413 4.99 -3.23 19.33
CA TRP A 413 5.09 -2.33 20.47
C TRP A 413 6.55 -2.20 20.91
N SER A 414 7.15 -1.02 20.70
CA SER A 414 8.53 -0.75 21.11
C SER A 414 8.64 -0.04 22.46
N GLY A 415 7.51 0.35 23.05
CA GLY A 415 7.45 1.00 24.37
C GLY A 415 7.43 0.01 25.52
N ALA A 416 7.85 0.46 26.71
CA ALA A 416 7.73 -0.32 27.93
C ALA A 416 6.25 -0.52 28.27
N GLN A 417 5.80 -1.78 28.34
CA GLN A 417 4.53 -2.07 28.99
C GLN A 417 4.67 -1.63 30.46
N ARG A 418 3.87 -0.65 30.90
CA ARG A 418 3.68 -0.44 32.33
C ARG A 418 2.67 -1.49 32.78
N PRO A 419 3.04 -2.31 33.79
CA PRO A 419 2.19 -3.35 34.32
C PRO A 419 0.87 -2.83 34.88
#